data_093a5bb2b867e1e573e246fad57f6934
#
_entry.id   093a5bb2b867e1e573e246fad57f6934
#
_cell.length_a   1.000
_cell.length_b   1.000
_cell.length_c   1.000
_cell.angle_alpha   90.00
_cell.angle_beta   90.00
_cell.angle_gamma   90.00
#
_symmetry.space_group_name_H-M   'P 1'
#
loop_
_entity.id
_entity.type
_entity.pdbx_description
1 polymer ?
#
loop_
_entity_poly.entity_id
_entity_poly.type
_entity_poly.pdbx_seq_one_letter_code
_entity_poly.pdbx_strand_id
1 'polypeptide(L)'
;MERRNHPTLSAATLLFVYFAAMAAGMVELSLAAGYLTGSVTSGPAIAGAATLAGGLAFLAWSLWGLHRNTLVFSRYALPVLAVAAAAHLAATVTGVTTQRSLDVSHFAALGLTLMALAGAGWLRRQHKTNDGGAHGQPRTGRLLAAAFGAAVVVASVATPGLAASMAGQHAVPHGEHGQAPHEESGQGSNPALDPGHHH
;
A
#
# COMPACT_ATOMS: atom_id res chain seq x y z
N MET A 1 29.18 10.39 -28.02
CA MET A 1 28.83 9.67 -26.77
C MET A 1 27.60 8.82 -27.06
N GLU A 2 27.81 7.56 -27.33
CA GLU A 2 26.75 6.60 -27.67
C GLU A 2 25.97 6.26 -26.42
N ARG A 3 24.71 6.71 -26.31
CA ARG A 3 23.81 6.35 -25.21
C ARG A 3 23.50 4.87 -25.38
N ARG A 4 24.21 4.02 -24.67
CA ARG A 4 23.88 2.60 -24.54
C ARG A 4 22.49 2.49 -23.91
N ASN A 5 21.50 2.22 -24.75
CA ASN A 5 20.19 1.86 -24.30
C ASN A 5 20.29 0.57 -23.48
N HIS A 6 20.08 0.65 -22.17
CA HIS A 6 20.16 -0.48 -21.27
C HIS A 6 18.79 -1.16 -21.18
N PRO A 7 18.51 -2.22 -21.95
CA PRO A 7 17.20 -2.91 -21.93
C PRO A 7 16.86 -3.44 -20.53
N THR A 8 17.88 -3.76 -19.73
CA THR A 8 17.73 -4.16 -18.34
C THR A 8 17.12 -3.06 -17.46
N LEU A 9 17.48 -1.79 -17.69
CA LEU A 9 16.94 -0.67 -16.92
C LEU A 9 15.46 -0.45 -17.22
N SER A 10 15.05 -0.56 -18.47
CA SER A 10 13.62 -0.40 -18.84
C SER A 10 12.77 -1.52 -18.25
N ALA A 11 13.23 -2.77 -18.30
CA ALA A 11 12.54 -3.90 -17.69
C ALA A 11 12.48 -3.78 -16.16
N ALA A 12 13.57 -3.38 -15.52
CA ALA A 12 13.61 -3.15 -14.07
C ALA A 12 12.66 -2.04 -13.63
N THR A 13 12.63 -0.93 -14.38
CA THR A 13 11.70 0.17 -14.09
C THR A 13 10.25 -0.24 -14.30
N LEU A 14 9.95 -1.08 -15.29
CA LEU A 14 8.62 -1.62 -15.51
C LEU A 14 8.15 -2.45 -14.31
N LEU A 15 9.01 -3.36 -13.82
CA LEU A 15 8.73 -4.13 -12.61
C LEU A 15 8.52 -3.23 -11.39
N PHE A 16 9.38 -2.21 -11.21
CA PHE A 16 9.26 -1.25 -10.13
C PHE A 16 7.93 -0.50 -10.17
N VAL A 17 7.49 -0.02 -11.34
CA VAL A 17 6.20 0.67 -11.52
C VAL A 17 5.04 -0.22 -11.08
N TYR A 18 5.03 -1.48 -11.51
CA TYR A 18 3.94 -2.39 -11.16
C TYR A 18 3.97 -2.84 -9.70
N PHE A 19 5.15 -3.03 -9.11
CA PHE A 19 5.25 -3.33 -7.68
C PHE A 19 4.80 -2.14 -6.83
N ALA A 20 5.19 -0.92 -7.18
CA ALA A 20 4.73 0.28 -6.49
C ALA A 20 3.21 0.48 -6.60
N ALA A 21 2.65 0.27 -7.80
CA ALA A 21 1.21 0.37 -8.01
C ALA A 21 0.44 -0.75 -7.30
N MET A 22 0.95 -1.97 -7.28
CA MET A 22 0.34 -3.08 -6.55
C MET A 22 0.33 -2.79 -5.04
N ALA A 23 1.44 -2.31 -4.49
CA ALA A 23 1.52 -1.93 -3.09
C ALA A 23 0.60 -0.74 -2.76
N ALA A 24 0.52 0.27 -3.63
CA ALA A 24 -0.45 1.36 -3.49
C ALA A 24 -1.88 0.82 -3.43
N GLY A 25 -2.24 -0.11 -4.34
CA GLY A 25 -3.54 -0.75 -4.34
C GLY A 25 -3.84 -1.50 -3.03
N MET A 26 -2.87 -2.19 -2.45
CA MET A 26 -3.05 -2.86 -1.15
C MET A 26 -3.27 -1.87 -0.02
N VAL A 27 -2.53 -0.75 0.01
CA VAL A 27 -2.73 0.33 1.01
C VAL A 27 -4.12 0.96 0.83
N GLU A 28 -4.57 1.19 -0.40
CA GLU A 28 -5.92 1.70 -0.67
C GLU A 28 -7.01 0.74 -0.20
N LEU A 29 -6.86 -0.57 -0.41
CA LEU A 29 -7.81 -1.57 0.12
C LEU A 29 -7.87 -1.54 1.65
N SER A 30 -6.73 -1.35 2.29
CA SER A 30 -6.65 -1.23 3.75
C SER A 30 -7.34 0.06 4.25
N LEU A 31 -7.16 1.19 3.56
CA LEU A 31 -7.89 2.43 3.82
C LEU A 31 -9.39 2.27 3.61
N ALA A 32 -9.79 1.61 2.51
CA ALA A 32 -11.19 1.32 2.21
C ALA A 32 -11.87 0.53 3.33
N ALA A 33 -11.18 -0.49 3.86
CA ALA A 33 -11.67 -1.26 5.01
C ALA A 33 -11.93 -0.35 6.21
N GLY A 34 -11.01 0.57 6.53
CA GLY A 34 -11.18 1.54 7.61
C GLY A 34 -12.38 2.47 7.42
N TYR A 35 -12.59 2.98 6.21
CA TYR A 35 -13.74 3.84 5.90
C TYR A 35 -15.07 3.09 5.96
N LEU A 36 -15.11 1.85 5.52
CA LEU A 36 -16.35 1.06 5.45
C LEU A 36 -16.76 0.48 6.81
N THR A 37 -15.80 0.20 7.69
CA THR A 37 -16.09 -0.35 9.03
C THR A 37 -16.29 0.72 10.09
N GLY A 38 -15.75 1.92 9.88
CA GLY A 38 -15.70 2.98 10.91
C GLY A 38 -16.85 3.98 10.94
N SER A 39 -17.84 3.92 10.02
CA SER A 39 -18.80 5.02 9.91
C SER A 39 -20.24 4.63 9.58
N VAL A 40 -21.17 5.32 10.28
CA VAL A 40 -22.63 5.25 10.05
C VAL A 40 -23.10 6.33 9.07
N THR A 41 -22.19 7.19 8.55
CA THR A 41 -22.55 8.33 7.69
C THR A 41 -22.21 8.07 6.23
N SER A 42 -22.95 8.68 5.29
CA SER A 42 -22.80 8.44 3.85
C SER A 42 -21.47 8.95 3.27
N GLY A 43 -20.86 9.98 3.83
CA GLY A 43 -19.62 10.56 3.31
C GLY A 43 -18.42 9.59 3.34
N PRO A 44 -18.10 8.99 4.49
CA PRO A 44 -17.06 7.96 4.57
C PRO A 44 -17.36 6.70 3.74
N ALA A 45 -18.62 6.31 3.58
CA ALA A 45 -19.00 5.18 2.73
C ALA A 45 -18.65 5.43 1.25
N ILE A 46 -18.88 6.64 0.75
CA ILE A 46 -18.50 7.03 -0.63
C ILE A 46 -16.98 7.03 -0.77
N ALA A 47 -16.24 7.60 0.20
CA ALA A 47 -14.80 7.57 0.20
C ALA A 47 -14.27 6.12 0.23
N GLY A 48 -14.84 5.26 1.08
CA GLY A 48 -14.51 3.84 1.16
C GLY A 48 -14.75 3.10 -0.14
N ALA A 49 -15.89 3.33 -0.81
CA ALA A 49 -16.19 2.72 -2.10
C ALA A 49 -15.23 3.22 -3.19
N ALA A 50 -14.87 4.50 -3.19
CA ALA A 50 -13.92 5.06 -4.16
C ALA A 50 -12.51 4.50 -3.97
N THR A 51 -12.01 4.42 -2.73
CA THR A 51 -10.70 3.82 -2.44
C THR A 51 -10.69 2.32 -2.71
N LEU A 52 -11.78 1.60 -2.43
CA LEU A 52 -11.92 0.19 -2.79
C LEU A 52 -11.79 -0.01 -4.30
N ALA A 53 -12.54 0.76 -5.08
CA ALA A 53 -12.51 0.70 -6.54
C ALA A 53 -11.11 1.07 -7.08
N GLY A 54 -10.48 2.11 -6.53
CA GLY A 54 -9.12 2.52 -6.87
C GLY A 54 -8.09 1.43 -6.58
N GLY A 55 -8.12 0.86 -5.39
CA GLY A 55 -7.23 -0.23 -4.97
C GLY A 55 -7.36 -1.46 -5.86
N LEU A 56 -8.58 -1.89 -6.17
CA LEU A 56 -8.84 -2.99 -7.09
C LEU A 56 -8.36 -2.68 -8.51
N ALA A 57 -8.56 -1.44 -8.99
CA ALA A 57 -8.08 -1.02 -10.30
C ALA A 57 -6.54 -1.03 -10.39
N PHE A 58 -5.84 -0.57 -9.35
CA PHE A 58 -4.37 -0.63 -9.29
C PHE A 58 -3.86 -2.07 -9.28
N LEU A 59 -4.48 -2.96 -8.51
CA LEU A 59 -4.12 -4.38 -8.50
C LEU A 59 -4.33 -5.03 -9.87
N ALA A 60 -5.51 -4.84 -10.46
CA ALA A 60 -5.84 -5.40 -11.77
C ALA A 60 -4.88 -4.87 -12.86
N TRP A 61 -4.60 -3.56 -12.87
CA TRP A 61 -3.67 -2.93 -13.80
C TRP A 61 -2.25 -3.47 -13.63
N SER A 62 -1.79 -3.63 -12.39
CA SER A 62 -0.44 -4.14 -12.09
C SER A 62 -0.28 -5.59 -12.52
N LEU A 63 -1.24 -6.46 -12.18
CA LEU A 63 -1.22 -7.87 -12.56
C LEU A 63 -1.27 -8.04 -14.08
N TRP A 64 -2.15 -7.28 -14.75
CA TRP A 64 -2.25 -7.30 -16.22
C TRP A 64 -0.96 -6.83 -16.88
N GLY A 65 -0.38 -5.73 -16.37
CA GLY A 65 0.85 -5.18 -16.89
C GLY A 65 2.05 -6.12 -16.72
N LEU A 66 2.17 -6.76 -15.55
CA LEU A 66 3.17 -7.80 -15.28
C LEU A 66 2.99 -8.99 -16.24
N HIS A 67 1.77 -9.47 -16.43
CA HIS A 67 1.48 -10.55 -17.37
C HIS A 67 1.83 -10.19 -18.81
N ARG A 68 1.53 -8.97 -19.25
CA ARG A 68 1.84 -8.46 -20.59
C ARG A 68 3.30 -8.04 -20.79
N ASN A 69 4.02 -7.86 -19.72
CA ASN A 69 5.41 -7.37 -19.71
C ASN A 69 5.60 -6.06 -20.51
N THR A 70 4.58 -5.21 -20.51
CA THR A 70 4.54 -3.92 -21.21
C THR A 70 3.80 -2.89 -20.38
N LEU A 71 4.08 -1.60 -20.56
CA LEU A 71 3.30 -0.54 -19.92
C LEU A 71 1.91 -0.44 -20.54
N VAL A 72 0.95 -1.15 -19.94
CA VAL A 72 -0.44 -1.21 -20.39
C VAL A 72 -1.11 0.16 -20.20
N PHE A 73 -1.91 0.60 -21.18
CA PHE A 73 -2.59 1.89 -21.17
C PHE A 73 -1.68 3.09 -20.97
N SER A 74 -0.48 3.09 -21.56
CA SER A 74 0.57 4.10 -21.35
C SER A 74 0.11 5.56 -21.46
N ARG A 75 -0.89 5.85 -22.29
CA ARG A 75 -1.45 7.20 -22.46
C ARG A 75 -2.33 7.63 -21.28
N TYR A 76 -2.98 6.69 -20.59
CA TYR A 76 -3.88 6.95 -19.47
C TYR A 76 -3.18 6.76 -18.10
N ALA A 77 -2.11 5.97 -18.05
CA ALA A 77 -1.42 5.65 -16.81
C ALA A 77 -0.96 6.91 -16.06
N LEU A 78 -0.31 7.86 -16.75
CA LEU A 78 0.18 9.08 -16.11
C LEU A 78 -0.96 9.97 -15.56
N PRO A 79 -2.02 10.32 -16.32
CA PRO A 79 -3.09 11.13 -15.74
C PRO A 79 -3.84 10.41 -14.61
N VAL A 80 -4.05 9.11 -14.69
CA VAL A 80 -4.71 8.34 -13.62
C VAL A 80 -3.85 8.33 -12.35
N LEU A 81 -2.56 8.04 -12.46
CA LEU A 81 -1.63 8.09 -11.33
C LEU A 81 -1.53 9.51 -10.74
N ALA A 82 -1.55 10.54 -11.58
CA ALA A 82 -1.51 11.94 -11.13
C ALA A 82 -2.79 12.33 -10.36
N VAL A 83 -3.96 11.89 -10.82
CA VAL A 83 -5.24 12.10 -10.14
C VAL A 83 -5.25 11.37 -8.79
N ALA A 84 -4.79 10.12 -8.75
CA ALA A 84 -4.68 9.37 -7.49
C ALA A 84 -3.72 10.04 -6.50
N ALA A 85 -2.54 10.48 -6.95
CA ALA A 85 -1.60 11.23 -6.12
C ALA A 85 -2.22 12.54 -5.59
N ALA A 86 -2.93 13.29 -6.44
CA ALA A 86 -3.62 14.50 -6.02
C ALA A 86 -4.72 14.22 -4.98
N ALA A 87 -5.47 13.14 -5.13
CA ALA A 87 -6.48 12.72 -4.16
C ALA A 87 -5.86 12.40 -2.79
N HIS A 88 -4.76 11.64 -2.75
CA HIS A 88 -4.05 11.35 -1.49
C HIS A 88 -3.45 12.61 -0.87
N LEU A 89 -2.89 13.51 -1.69
CA LEU A 89 -2.37 14.79 -1.21
C LEU A 89 -3.50 15.64 -0.60
N ALA A 90 -4.65 15.72 -1.27
CA ALA A 90 -5.81 16.45 -0.75
C ALA A 90 -6.31 15.84 0.56
N ALA A 91 -6.39 14.51 0.67
CA ALA A 91 -6.78 13.81 1.90
C ALA A 91 -5.80 14.11 3.04
N THR A 92 -4.49 14.12 2.76
CA THR A 92 -3.45 14.45 3.73
C THR A 92 -3.58 15.91 4.21
N VAL A 93 -3.72 16.86 3.28
CA VAL A 93 -3.85 18.29 3.61
C VAL A 93 -5.12 18.55 4.43
N THR A 94 -6.25 17.95 4.05
CA THR A 94 -7.49 18.09 4.82
C THR A 94 -7.39 17.44 6.21
N GLY A 95 -6.70 16.32 6.35
CA GLY A 95 -6.40 15.69 7.64
C GLY A 95 -5.61 16.63 8.57
N VAL A 96 -4.56 17.26 8.05
CA VAL A 96 -3.74 18.24 8.80
C VAL A 96 -4.57 19.45 9.22
N THR A 97 -5.36 20.02 8.32
CA THR A 97 -6.17 21.24 8.60
C THR A 97 -7.30 20.96 9.59
N THR A 98 -7.81 19.74 9.68
CA THR A 98 -8.86 19.34 10.62
C THR A 98 -8.32 18.80 11.94
N GLN A 99 -7.02 18.93 12.21
CA GLN A 99 -6.31 18.43 13.40
C GLN A 99 -6.53 16.93 13.68
N ARG A 100 -6.87 16.16 12.64
CA ARG A 100 -6.83 14.70 12.70
C ARG A 100 -5.37 14.25 12.70
N SER A 101 -5.08 13.17 13.41
CA SER A 101 -3.74 12.56 13.38
C SER A 101 -3.28 12.33 11.95
N LEU A 102 -2.01 12.64 11.66
CA LEU A 102 -1.41 12.37 10.34
C LEU A 102 -1.59 10.90 10.00
N ASP A 103 -2.33 10.62 8.95
CA ASP A 103 -2.58 9.25 8.52
C ASP A 103 -1.40 8.76 7.66
N VAL A 104 -0.53 7.97 8.29
CA VAL A 104 0.65 7.37 7.65
C VAL A 104 0.25 6.54 6.43
N SER A 105 -0.95 5.97 6.40
CA SER A 105 -1.44 5.18 5.28
C SER A 105 -1.65 6.05 4.03
N HIS A 106 -2.19 7.26 4.18
CA HIS A 106 -2.31 8.20 3.05
C HIS A 106 -0.95 8.68 2.54
N PHE A 107 0.02 8.90 3.43
CA PHE A 107 1.40 9.23 3.01
C PHE A 107 2.06 8.06 2.27
N ALA A 108 1.88 6.84 2.74
CA ALA A 108 2.39 5.65 2.07
C ALA A 108 1.76 5.47 0.68
N ALA A 109 0.43 5.61 0.57
CA ALA A 109 -0.28 5.54 -0.71
C ALA A 109 0.19 6.63 -1.68
N LEU A 110 0.34 7.87 -1.20
CA LEU A 110 0.89 8.98 -1.98
C LEU A 110 2.31 8.67 -2.47
N GLY A 111 3.20 8.25 -1.57
CA GLY A 111 4.59 7.91 -1.91
C GLY A 111 4.69 6.81 -2.97
N LEU A 112 3.94 5.73 -2.80
CA LEU A 112 3.90 4.61 -3.75
C LEU A 112 3.33 5.04 -5.11
N THR A 113 2.27 5.84 -5.12
CA THR A 113 1.67 6.38 -6.34
C THR A 113 2.64 7.33 -7.07
N LEU A 114 3.37 8.19 -6.35
CA LEU A 114 4.41 9.05 -6.93
C LEU A 114 5.59 8.24 -7.49
N MET A 115 6.00 7.16 -6.83
CA MET A 115 7.02 6.25 -7.33
C MET A 115 6.57 5.59 -8.65
N ALA A 116 5.33 5.09 -8.71
CA ALA A 116 4.76 4.53 -9.93
C ALA A 116 4.66 5.60 -11.05
N LEU A 117 4.22 6.82 -10.72
CA LEU A 117 4.12 7.94 -11.65
C LEU A 117 5.49 8.33 -12.24
N ALA A 118 6.51 8.45 -11.39
CA ALA A 118 7.87 8.79 -11.81
C ALA A 118 8.45 7.72 -12.74
N GLY A 119 8.30 6.44 -12.38
CA GLY A 119 8.75 5.31 -13.20
C GLY A 119 8.03 5.23 -14.55
N ALA A 120 6.70 5.36 -14.55
CA ALA A 120 5.89 5.37 -15.77
C ALA A 120 6.24 6.58 -16.69
N GLY A 121 6.46 7.75 -16.11
CA GLY A 121 6.90 8.94 -16.81
C GLY A 121 8.28 8.76 -17.45
N TRP A 122 9.20 8.13 -16.74
CA TRP A 122 10.52 7.81 -17.26
C TRP A 122 10.45 6.82 -18.43
N LEU A 123 9.69 5.73 -18.30
CA LEU A 123 9.46 4.74 -19.38
C LEU A 123 8.87 5.41 -20.62
N ARG A 124 7.86 6.28 -20.45
CA ARG A 124 7.25 6.99 -21.58
C ARG A 124 8.22 7.90 -22.32
N ARG A 125 9.15 8.57 -21.60
CA ARG A 125 10.20 9.38 -22.23
C ARG A 125 11.18 8.52 -23.02
N GLN A 126 11.57 7.37 -22.46
CA GLN A 126 12.46 6.42 -23.12
C GLN A 126 11.87 5.88 -24.44
N HIS A 127 10.57 5.53 -24.45
CA HIS A 127 9.91 5.08 -25.67
C HIS A 127 9.92 6.14 -26.79
N LYS A 128 9.79 7.42 -26.44
CA LYS A 128 9.82 8.52 -27.43
C LYS A 128 11.22 8.75 -28.04
N THR A 129 12.28 8.37 -27.34
CA THR A 129 13.66 8.58 -27.79
C THR A 129 14.27 7.37 -28.51
N ASN A 130 13.61 6.19 -28.45
CA ASN A 130 14.19 4.91 -28.87
C ASN A 130 13.55 4.27 -30.12
N ASP A 131 12.94 5.02 -31.01
CA ASP A 131 12.30 4.49 -32.22
C ASP A 131 13.22 3.79 -33.24
N GLY A 132 14.43 3.34 -32.87
CA GLY A 132 15.38 2.76 -33.79
C GLY A 132 16.39 1.72 -33.29
N GLY A 133 16.29 1.21 -32.08
CA GLY A 133 17.34 0.33 -31.50
C GLY A 133 16.90 -1.12 -31.22
N ALA A 134 17.68 -2.10 -31.72
CA ALA A 134 17.51 -3.51 -31.42
C ALA A 134 17.60 -3.77 -29.89
N HIS A 135 16.56 -4.38 -29.32
CA HIS A 135 16.48 -4.71 -27.90
C HIS A 135 17.28 -5.96 -27.60
N GLY A 136 18.47 -5.79 -27.02
CA GLY A 136 19.23 -6.92 -26.45
C GLY A 136 18.46 -7.50 -25.25
N GLN A 137 18.44 -8.84 -25.13
CA GLN A 137 17.80 -9.50 -23.98
C GLN A 137 18.51 -9.14 -22.67
N PRO A 138 17.76 -8.75 -21.63
CA PRO A 138 18.34 -8.42 -20.33
C PRO A 138 18.93 -9.67 -19.65
N ARG A 139 20.06 -9.52 -18.98
CA ARG A 139 20.68 -10.60 -18.22
C ARG A 139 19.81 -10.94 -17.00
N THR A 140 19.36 -12.19 -16.91
CA THR A 140 18.43 -12.69 -15.88
C THR A 140 18.86 -12.32 -14.45
N GLY A 141 20.14 -12.47 -14.10
CA GLY A 141 20.63 -12.12 -12.76
C GLY A 141 20.49 -10.64 -12.40
N ARG A 142 20.68 -9.73 -13.37
CA ARG A 142 20.47 -8.28 -13.15
C ARG A 142 18.99 -7.92 -12.99
N LEU A 143 18.11 -8.63 -13.71
CA LEU A 143 16.66 -8.45 -13.54
C LEU A 143 16.19 -8.91 -12.17
N LEU A 144 16.66 -10.07 -11.69
CA LEU A 144 16.33 -10.57 -10.36
C LEU A 144 16.83 -9.63 -9.27
N ALA A 145 18.05 -9.13 -9.36
CA ALA A 145 18.59 -8.17 -8.42
C ALA A 145 17.78 -6.85 -8.42
N ALA A 146 17.39 -6.37 -9.60
CA ALA A 146 16.57 -5.17 -9.73
C ALA A 146 15.14 -5.38 -9.19
N ALA A 147 14.53 -6.53 -9.45
CA ALA A 147 13.21 -6.89 -8.92
C ALA A 147 13.25 -7.00 -7.39
N PHE A 148 14.28 -7.63 -6.83
CA PHE A 148 14.47 -7.71 -5.38
C PHE A 148 14.66 -6.31 -4.77
N GLY A 149 15.55 -5.50 -5.34
CA GLY A 149 15.74 -4.12 -4.88
C GLY A 149 14.46 -3.29 -4.95
N ALA A 150 13.70 -3.41 -6.04
CA ALA A 150 12.39 -2.76 -6.18
C ALA A 150 11.41 -3.23 -5.10
N ALA A 151 11.34 -4.53 -4.84
CA ALA A 151 10.46 -5.09 -3.81
C ALA A 151 10.84 -4.57 -2.40
N VAL A 152 12.12 -4.50 -2.07
CA VAL A 152 12.61 -3.97 -0.79
C VAL A 152 12.22 -2.48 -0.63
N VAL A 153 12.47 -1.66 -1.64
CA VAL A 153 12.11 -0.23 -1.62
C VAL A 153 10.60 -0.04 -1.46
N VAL A 154 9.80 -0.78 -2.22
CA VAL A 154 8.35 -0.71 -2.15
C VAL A 154 7.85 -1.20 -0.79
N ALA A 155 8.37 -2.31 -0.27
CA ALA A 155 7.99 -2.86 1.03
C ALA A 155 8.32 -1.90 2.18
N SER A 156 9.45 -1.19 2.13
CA SER A 156 9.83 -0.22 3.17
C SER A 156 8.84 0.94 3.31
N VAL A 157 8.09 1.27 2.25
CA VAL A 157 7.04 2.29 2.27
C VAL A 157 5.66 1.68 2.55
N ALA A 158 5.36 0.52 1.95
CA ALA A 158 4.07 -0.13 2.08
C ALA A 158 3.83 -0.69 3.49
N THR A 159 4.83 -1.31 4.11
CA THR A 159 4.69 -1.97 5.42
C THR A 159 4.24 -1.00 6.52
N PRO A 160 4.88 0.15 6.75
CA PRO A 160 4.39 1.10 7.75
C PRO A 160 3.01 1.67 7.39
N GLY A 161 2.71 1.85 6.10
CA GLY A 161 1.39 2.31 5.65
C GLY A 161 0.29 1.30 5.98
N LEU A 162 0.53 0.02 5.75
CA LEU A 162 -0.41 -1.06 6.07
C LEU A 162 -0.56 -1.24 7.59
N ALA A 163 0.55 -1.20 8.34
CA ALA A 163 0.52 -1.33 9.81
C ALA A 163 -0.22 -0.18 10.48
N ALA A 164 -0.12 1.03 9.94
CA ALA A 164 -0.81 2.21 10.48
C ALA A 164 -2.31 2.26 10.11
N SER A 165 -2.76 1.46 9.15
CA SER A 165 -4.18 1.41 8.77
C SER A 165 -5.04 0.76 9.86
N MET A 166 -6.34 1.05 9.88
CA MET A 166 -7.29 0.44 10.81
C MET A 166 -7.28 -1.09 10.72
N ALA A 167 -7.17 -1.65 9.52
CA ALA A 167 -7.06 -3.08 9.32
C ALA A 167 -5.75 -3.66 9.92
N GLY A 168 -4.63 -2.95 9.76
CA GLY A 168 -3.34 -3.35 10.34
C GLY A 168 -3.32 -3.28 11.87
N GLN A 169 -3.98 -2.29 12.46
CA GLN A 169 -4.07 -2.14 13.92
C GLN A 169 -4.89 -3.25 14.58
N HIS A 170 -5.81 -3.88 13.87
CA HIS A 170 -6.62 -5.00 14.36
C HIS A 170 -6.06 -6.38 13.95
N ALA A 171 -4.91 -6.42 13.27
CA ALA A 171 -4.25 -7.67 12.94
C ALA A 171 -3.67 -8.31 14.20
N VAL A 172 -4.19 -9.48 14.58
CA VAL A 172 -3.70 -10.24 15.73
C VAL A 172 -2.38 -10.93 15.35
N PRO A 173 -1.29 -10.76 16.13
CA PRO A 173 -0.06 -11.49 15.91
C PRO A 173 -0.30 -13.01 15.94
N HIS A 174 0.20 -13.74 14.96
CA HIS A 174 0.00 -15.19 14.83
C HIS A 174 0.51 -16.03 16.02
N GLY A 175 1.19 -15.42 17.00
CA GLY A 175 1.68 -16.10 18.20
C GLY A 175 0.71 -16.12 19.40
N GLU A 176 -0.38 -15.35 19.38
CA GLU A 176 -1.25 -15.20 20.55
C GLU A 176 -2.49 -16.12 20.57
N HIS A 177 -2.68 -16.94 19.54
CA HIS A 177 -3.81 -17.89 19.49
C HIS A 177 -3.74 -19.02 20.53
N GLY A 178 -2.72 -19.07 21.39
CA GLY A 178 -2.53 -20.09 22.42
C GLY A 178 -2.62 -19.64 23.86
N GLN A 179 -2.72 -18.35 24.12
CA GLN A 179 -2.96 -17.86 25.48
C GLN A 179 -4.47 -17.72 25.69
N ALA A 180 -5.07 -18.79 26.21
CA ALA A 180 -6.36 -18.68 26.87
C ALA A 180 -6.28 -17.56 27.93
N PRO A 181 -7.31 -16.72 28.08
CA PRO A 181 -7.33 -15.76 29.14
C PRO A 181 -7.08 -16.55 30.44
N HIS A 182 -5.97 -16.24 31.11
CA HIS A 182 -5.80 -16.66 32.50
C HIS A 182 -6.97 -16.03 33.22
N GLU A 183 -8.00 -16.81 33.47
CA GLU A 183 -8.97 -16.53 34.51
C GLU A 183 -8.13 -16.32 35.75
N GLU A 184 -8.01 -15.10 36.15
CA GLU A 184 -7.52 -14.71 37.47
C GLU A 184 -8.58 -15.17 38.49
N SER A 185 -8.57 -16.51 38.66
CA SER A 185 -9.39 -17.19 39.61
C SER A 185 -8.92 -16.83 41.00
N GLY A 186 -9.73 -16.02 41.66
CA GLY A 186 -9.82 -16.14 43.07
C GLY A 186 -8.99 -15.19 43.90
N GLN A 187 -9.43 -13.98 43.98
CA GLN A 187 -9.37 -13.33 45.28
C GLN A 187 -10.44 -13.91 46.14
N GLY A 188 -10.04 -14.88 46.97
CA GLY A 188 -10.87 -15.47 48.00
C GLY A 188 -11.44 -14.38 48.90
N SER A 189 -12.73 -14.23 48.87
CA SER A 189 -13.49 -13.57 49.92
C SER A 189 -13.26 -14.35 51.22
N ASN A 190 -12.46 -13.79 52.06
CA ASN A 190 -12.27 -14.22 53.46
C ASN A 190 -13.64 -14.06 54.14
N PRO A 191 -14.32 -15.15 54.60
CA PRO A 191 -15.50 -15.01 55.41
C PRO A 191 -15.07 -14.49 56.78
N ALA A 192 -15.39 -13.26 57.06
CA ALA A 192 -15.24 -12.69 58.37
C ALA A 192 -15.93 -13.58 59.41
N LEU A 193 -15.16 -14.05 60.35
CA LEU A 193 -15.58 -14.71 61.56
C LEU A 193 -16.55 -13.78 62.29
N ASP A 194 -17.80 -14.15 62.37
CA ASP A 194 -18.80 -13.58 63.21
C ASP A 194 -18.57 -14.08 64.64
N PRO A 195 -18.18 -13.22 65.63
CA PRO A 195 -18.07 -13.65 66.98
C PRO A 195 -19.46 -13.66 67.66
N GLY A 196 -19.82 -14.84 68.07
CA GLY A 196 -21.10 -15.16 68.73
C GLY A 196 -21.59 -14.17 69.75
N HIS A 197 -22.89 -14.01 69.80
CA HIS A 197 -23.62 -13.47 70.92
C HIS A 197 -24.28 -14.62 71.71
N HIS A 198 -23.76 -14.75 72.94
CA HIS A 198 -24.43 -15.39 74.05
C HIS A 198 -25.55 -14.45 74.53
N HIS A 199 -26.73 -14.95 74.60
CA HIS A 199 -27.71 -14.97 75.71
C HIS A 199 -29.07 -15.40 75.19
#